data_50bcb88b7cde90fb666cb9f1f08aae72
#
_entry.id   50bcb88b7cde90fb666cb9f1f08aae72
#
_cell.length_a   1.000
_cell.length_b   1.000
_cell.length_c   1.000
_cell.angle_alpha   90.00
_cell.angle_beta   90.00
_cell.angle_gamma   90.00
#
_symmetry.space_group_name_H-M   'P 1'
#
loop_
_entity.id
_entity.type
_entity.pdbx_description
1 polymer ?
#
loop_
_entity_poly.entity_id
_entity_poly.type
_entity_poly.pdbx_seq_one_letter_code
_entity_poly.pdbx_strand_id
1 'polypeptide(L)'
;PFTRMATPEFPCMDNLFMESFFFSVPYRLVWDNFQKFMGEQRNPGDSTDYLIPQVPAPTTTGFVNGSLYDYFGFPTMVDDYSANNLLGRAYNLIYNEWFRDQNLQNSVVVDVDDGPDVATDYVLLRRGKRHDYFTSCLPWPQKGPAVDIPLGTQAPIVGLGVNTRAYDSTASGNVWETDAVSATTYPFWKTVEGTIGGNHTLMVRGSAASNGNLMVYADLEDATAATINQLRQAFQIQKMYERDARGGTRYTEIIRAHFGVTSPDARLQRPEYLGGGSGRINVHPVAQTSETDSGTPQGNLAAFATASAANHGFTKGFTEHCVVLGFVCVRADLTYQQGLNREHSLRTRLEQYWPALAHLGEQAVLTKEIYLQGTVDDDIVFGYQERYAEKRYKPSYITGKFRSNDPQSLDHWTLTQDFGSRPTLSSAFIQEDPPIDRVIATPDEPQFLCDLYFDYIHARPMPMYGVPGNIDRF
;
A
#
# COMPACT_ATOMS: atom_id res chain seq x y z
N PRO A 1 15.55 -25.20 6.07
CA PRO A 1 14.69 -25.49 4.93
C PRO A 1 15.48 -25.90 3.70
N PHE A 2 14.90 -26.80 2.91
CA PHE A 2 15.36 -27.13 1.56
C PHE A 2 14.21 -26.85 0.59
N THR A 3 14.48 -26.08 -0.46
CA THR A 3 13.44 -25.71 -1.44
C THR A 3 13.92 -26.02 -2.84
N ARG A 4 13.03 -26.57 -3.63
CA ARG A 4 13.21 -26.82 -5.05
C ARG A 4 12.14 -26.06 -5.83
N MET A 5 12.55 -25.32 -6.84
CA MET A 5 11.66 -24.70 -7.81
C MET A 5 11.18 -25.76 -8.83
N ALA A 6 9.99 -25.64 -9.33
CA ALA A 6 9.53 -26.36 -10.51
C ALA A 6 10.57 -26.22 -11.63
N THR A 7 10.72 -27.24 -12.47
CA THR A 7 11.80 -27.30 -13.46
C THR A 7 11.71 -26.11 -14.42
N PRO A 8 12.70 -25.19 -14.43
CA PRO A 8 12.72 -24.13 -15.42
C PRO A 8 13.08 -24.67 -16.81
N GLU A 9 12.41 -24.17 -17.83
CA GLU A 9 12.77 -24.45 -19.22
C GLU A 9 14.14 -23.85 -19.58
N PHE A 10 14.43 -22.67 -19.01
CA PHE A 10 15.67 -21.97 -19.23
C PHE A 10 16.26 -21.52 -17.90
N PRO A 11 17.60 -21.32 -17.82
CA PRO A 11 18.23 -20.79 -16.63
C PRO A 11 17.82 -19.33 -16.38
N CYS A 12 16.87 -19.11 -15.49
CA CYS A 12 16.46 -17.77 -15.13
C CYS A 12 17.63 -16.98 -14.55
N MET A 13 17.82 -15.76 -15.04
CA MET A 13 18.93 -14.87 -14.65
C MET A 13 18.57 -13.94 -13.48
N ASP A 14 17.28 -13.77 -13.17
CA ASP A 14 16.84 -12.95 -12.07
C ASP A 14 17.07 -13.62 -10.71
N ASN A 15 17.21 -12.79 -9.68
CA ASN A 15 17.43 -13.29 -8.34
C ASN A 15 16.10 -13.65 -7.67
N LEU A 16 16.03 -14.87 -7.18
CA LEU A 16 14.96 -15.35 -6.32
C LEU A 16 15.50 -15.57 -4.91
N PHE A 17 14.70 -15.17 -3.92
CA PHE A 17 15.04 -15.30 -2.51
C PHE A 17 13.95 -16.04 -1.76
N MET A 18 14.34 -17.05 -1.02
CA MET A 18 13.49 -17.68 -0.02
C MET A 18 13.71 -17.00 1.31
N GLU A 19 12.65 -16.50 1.90
CA GLU A 19 12.69 -15.81 3.19
C GLU A 19 11.82 -16.55 4.21
N SER A 20 12.32 -16.69 5.41
CA SER A 20 11.58 -17.29 6.54
C SER A 20 11.46 -16.31 7.70
N PHE A 21 10.36 -16.40 8.42
CA PHE A 21 10.03 -15.53 9.55
C PHE A 21 9.37 -16.34 10.65
N PHE A 22 9.67 -16.01 11.89
CA PHE A 22 8.97 -16.55 13.04
C PHE A 22 8.40 -15.41 13.87
N PHE A 23 7.12 -15.55 14.24
CA PHE A 23 6.42 -14.59 15.06
C PHE A 23 5.77 -15.28 16.25
N SER A 24 5.72 -14.58 17.39
CA SER A 24 4.89 -14.95 18.51
C SER A 24 3.69 -14.02 18.64
N VAL A 25 2.54 -14.60 18.89
CA VAL A 25 1.29 -13.87 19.10
C VAL A 25 0.70 -14.27 20.44
N PRO A 26 0.62 -13.35 21.40
CA PRO A 26 -0.12 -13.59 22.64
C PRO A 26 -1.60 -13.88 22.38
N TYR A 27 -2.15 -14.90 23.00
CA TYR A 27 -3.56 -15.27 22.80
C TYR A 27 -4.53 -14.15 23.17
N ARG A 28 -4.20 -13.31 24.15
CA ARG A 28 -5.01 -12.15 24.55
C ARG A 28 -5.18 -11.09 23.44
N LEU A 29 -4.35 -11.12 22.38
CA LEU A 29 -4.47 -10.22 21.22
C LEU A 29 -5.43 -10.76 20.17
N VAL A 30 -5.78 -12.03 20.22
CA VAL A 30 -6.65 -12.70 19.25
C VAL A 30 -7.91 -13.27 19.88
N TRP A 31 -8.07 -13.09 21.21
CA TRP A 31 -9.28 -13.48 21.93
C TRP A 31 -9.42 -12.66 23.22
N ASP A 32 -10.43 -11.80 23.27
CA ASP A 32 -10.63 -10.86 24.38
C ASP A 32 -10.89 -11.57 25.73
N ASN A 33 -11.56 -12.72 25.71
CA ASN A 33 -11.89 -13.47 26.89
C ASN A 33 -10.81 -14.48 27.32
N PHE A 34 -9.63 -14.49 26.64
CA PHE A 34 -8.56 -15.45 26.98
C PHE A 34 -8.11 -15.38 28.44
N GLN A 35 -7.94 -14.19 29.02
CA GLN A 35 -7.51 -14.04 30.40
C GLN A 35 -8.58 -14.57 31.38
N LYS A 36 -9.86 -14.33 31.11
CA LYS A 36 -10.96 -14.87 31.87
C LYS A 36 -11.05 -16.40 31.77
N PHE A 37 -10.88 -16.92 30.54
CA PHE A 37 -10.77 -18.36 30.32
C PHE A 37 -9.64 -19.00 31.13
N MET A 38 -8.53 -18.29 31.35
CA MET A 38 -7.41 -18.72 32.16
C MET A 38 -7.62 -18.48 33.64
N GLY A 39 -8.78 -17.95 34.07
CA GLY A 39 -9.17 -17.79 35.47
C GLY A 39 -9.06 -16.36 36.04
N GLU A 40 -8.81 -15.34 35.20
CA GLU A 40 -8.85 -13.94 35.66
C GLU A 40 -10.29 -13.55 36.02
N GLN A 41 -10.49 -13.06 37.23
CA GLN A 41 -11.74 -12.49 37.69
C GLN A 41 -11.48 -11.10 38.26
N ARG A 42 -12.18 -10.09 37.71
CA ARG A 42 -12.14 -8.72 38.26
C ARG A 42 -13.07 -8.55 39.44
N ASN A 43 -14.21 -9.25 39.39
CA ASN A 43 -15.18 -9.33 40.51
C ASN A 43 -15.36 -10.78 40.93
N PRO A 44 -15.68 -11.05 42.21
CA PRO A 44 -15.81 -12.43 42.73
C PRO A 44 -16.88 -13.31 42.06
N GLY A 45 -17.76 -12.71 41.22
CA GLY A 45 -18.83 -13.42 40.52
C GLY A 45 -18.60 -13.52 39.01
N ASP A 46 -17.46 -13.06 38.50
CA ASP A 46 -17.19 -13.10 37.06
C ASP A 46 -17.03 -14.53 36.58
N SER A 47 -17.66 -14.86 35.46
CA SER A 47 -17.53 -16.18 34.84
C SER A 47 -16.13 -16.39 34.27
N THR A 48 -15.64 -17.60 34.39
CA THR A 48 -14.43 -18.12 33.69
C THR A 48 -14.79 -19.23 32.72
N ASP A 49 -16.10 -19.47 32.51
CA ASP A 49 -16.64 -20.56 31.70
C ASP A 49 -16.77 -20.11 30.22
N TYR A 50 -15.62 -19.97 29.58
CA TYR A 50 -15.51 -19.62 28.16
C TYR A 50 -14.98 -20.81 27.35
N LEU A 51 -15.35 -20.89 26.07
CA LEU A 51 -14.85 -21.92 25.16
C LEU A 51 -13.96 -21.26 24.09
N ILE A 52 -12.91 -21.99 23.72
CA ILE A 52 -11.99 -21.52 22.67
C ILE A 52 -12.76 -21.32 21.35
N PRO A 53 -12.61 -20.17 20.67
CA PRO A 53 -13.26 -19.90 19.40
C PRO A 53 -12.98 -20.96 18.35
N GLN A 54 -14.01 -21.38 17.65
CA GLN A 54 -13.97 -22.45 16.66
C GLN A 54 -14.23 -21.87 15.26
N VAL A 55 -13.63 -22.50 14.25
CA VAL A 55 -13.98 -22.32 12.84
C VAL A 55 -14.60 -23.62 12.31
N PRO A 56 -15.82 -23.60 11.80
CA PRO A 56 -16.42 -24.75 11.13
C PRO A 56 -15.77 -25.00 9.77
N ALA A 57 -15.50 -26.26 9.46
CA ALA A 57 -15.09 -26.65 8.12
C ALA A 57 -16.20 -26.28 7.10
N PRO A 58 -15.85 -25.79 5.88
CA PRO A 58 -16.83 -25.49 4.86
C PRO A 58 -17.71 -26.70 4.54
N THR A 59 -19.03 -26.49 4.54
CA THR A 59 -20.01 -27.56 4.26
C THR A 59 -19.79 -28.12 2.86
N THR A 60 -19.88 -29.43 2.72
CA THR A 60 -19.75 -30.18 1.45
C THR A 60 -18.31 -30.38 0.96
N THR A 61 -17.44 -29.40 1.15
CA THR A 61 -16.08 -29.45 0.59
C THR A 61 -15.00 -29.68 1.65
N GLY A 62 -15.26 -29.31 2.89
CA GLY A 62 -14.22 -29.23 3.91
C GLY A 62 -13.17 -28.16 3.59
N PHE A 63 -12.08 -28.13 4.33
CA PHE A 63 -10.91 -27.36 3.96
C PHE A 63 -10.21 -27.99 2.76
N VAL A 64 -9.78 -27.16 1.79
CA VAL A 64 -9.18 -27.65 0.55
C VAL A 64 -7.65 -27.71 0.66
N ASN A 65 -7.02 -28.59 -0.12
CA ASN A 65 -5.56 -28.70 -0.20
C ASN A 65 -4.95 -27.37 -0.68
N GLY A 66 -3.84 -26.97 -0.09
CA GLY A 66 -3.16 -25.69 -0.36
C GLY A 66 -3.83 -24.47 0.31
N SER A 67 -4.88 -24.68 1.11
CA SER A 67 -5.47 -23.63 1.93
C SER A 67 -4.62 -23.30 3.16
N LEU A 68 -4.91 -22.18 3.82
CA LEU A 68 -4.25 -21.81 5.06
C LEU A 68 -4.36 -22.89 6.15
N TYR A 69 -5.53 -23.52 6.22
CA TYR A 69 -5.81 -24.58 7.21
C TYR A 69 -5.06 -25.88 6.92
N ASP A 70 -4.88 -26.21 5.62
CA ASP A 70 -4.03 -27.32 5.21
C ASP A 70 -2.58 -27.10 5.69
N TYR A 71 -2.05 -25.91 5.50
CA TYR A 71 -0.70 -25.55 6.01
C TYR A 71 -0.60 -25.56 7.53
N PHE A 72 -1.69 -25.41 8.25
CA PHE A 72 -1.74 -25.63 9.71
C PHE A 72 -1.83 -27.11 10.08
N GLY A 73 -1.99 -28.01 9.10
CA GLY A 73 -2.10 -29.45 9.33
C GLY A 73 -3.51 -29.92 9.67
N PHE A 74 -4.53 -29.14 9.31
CA PHE A 74 -5.93 -29.57 9.49
C PHE A 74 -6.29 -30.62 8.43
N PRO A 75 -7.19 -31.58 8.76
CA PRO A 75 -7.70 -32.52 7.77
C PRO A 75 -8.41 -31.78 6.63
N THR A 76 -8.06 -32.14 5.40
CA THR A 76 -8.67 -31.59 4.18
C THR A 76 -9.73 -32.51 3.60
N MET A 77 -10.65 -31.97 2.81
CA MET A 77 -11.75 -32.70 2.15
C MET A 77 -12.68 -33.45 3.14
N VAL A 78 -12.76 -32.97 4.37
CA VAL A 78 -13.67 -33.46 5.40
C VAL A 78 -14.54 -32.30 5.83
N ASP A 79 -15.84 -32.48 5.79
CA ASP A 79 -16.82 -31.52 6.28
C ASP A 79 -17.33 -31.91 7.70
N ASP A 80 -18.25 -31.11 8.21
CA ASP A 80 -18.96 -31.39 9.47
C ASP A 80 -18.05 -31.54 10.72
N TYR A 81 -16.96 -30.76 10.78
CA TYR A 81 -16.18 -30.60 12.00
C TYR A 81 -15.81 -29.13 12.23
N SER A 82 -15.51 -28.81 13.48
CA SER A 82 -15.02 -27.51 13.89
C SER A 82 -13.68 -27.64 14.57
N ALA A 83 -12.81 -26.67 14.36
CA ALA A 83 -11.48 -26.66 14.92
C ALA A 83 -11.17 -25.31 15.60
N ASN A 84 -10.21 -25.30 16.51
CA ASN A 84 -9.71 -24.09 17.16
C ASN A 84 -9.10 -23.14 16.13
N ASN A 85 -9.58 -21.89 16.05
CA ASN A 85 -9.14 -20.90 15.08
C ASN A 85 -8.15 -19.86 15.60
N LEU A 86 -7.56 -20.03 16.76
CA LEU A 86 -6.56 -19.07 17.26
C LEU A 86 -5.34 -18.93 16.34
N LEU A 87 -5.01 -20.00 15.57
CA LEU A 87 -3.96 -19.95 14.55
C LEU A 87 -4.36 -19.04 13.37
N GLY A 88 -5.59 -19.16 12.85
CA GLY A 88 -6.10 -18.32 11.77
C GLY A 88 -6.13 -16.83 12.16
N ARG A 89 -6.66 -16.55 13.35
CA ARG A 89 -6.68 -15.20 13.93
C ARG A 89 -5.28 -14.62 14.09
N ALA A 90 -4.34 -15.41 14.59
CA ALA A 90 -2.94 -15.01 14.74
C ALA A 90 -2.28 -14.74 13.37
N TYR A 91 -2.57 -15.56 12.36
CA TYR A 91 -2.09 -15.36 11.00
C TYR A 91 -2.55 -14.01 10.42
N ASN A 92 -3.86 -13.72 10.48
CA ASN A 92 -4.40 -12.46 9.98
C ASN A 92 -3.86 -11.24 10.76
N LEU A 93 -3.67 -11.36 12.07
CA LEU A 93 -3.06 -10.31 12.88
C LEU A 93 -1.60 -10.05 12.46
N ILE A 94 -0.81 -11.11 12.24
CA ILE A 94 0.57 -10.97 11.77
C ILE A 94 0.60 -10.29 10.39
N TYR A 95 -0.28 -10.70 9.47
CA TYR A 95 -0.37 -10.07 8.16
C TYR A 95 -0.68 -8.59 8.26
N ASN A 96 -1.69 -8.20 9.04
CA ASN A 96 -2.06 -6.79 9.22
C ASN A 96 -0.92 -5.95 9.81
N GLU A 97 -0.14 -6.51 10.74
CA GLU A 97 0.89 -5.76 11.47
C GLU A 97 2.24 -5.72 10.76
N TRP A 98 2.58 -6.75 9.95
CA TRP A 98 3.93 -6.89 9.40
C TRP A 98 4.02 -6.96 7.88
N PHE A 99 2.98 -7.45 7.20
CA PHE A 99 3.07 -7.73 5.75
C PHE A 99 2.15 -6.86 4.90
N ARG A 100 1.06 -6.36 5.44
CA ARG A 100 0.10 -5.53 4.72
C ARG A 100 0.68 -4.13 4.44
N ASP A 101 0.57 -3.65 3.20
CA ASP A 101 0.76 -2.25 2.89
C ASP A 101 -0.42 -1.44 3.42
N GLN A 102 -0.13 -0.50 4.32
CA GLN A 102 -1.16 0.27 5.04
C GLN A 102 -1.88 1.28 4.18
N ASN A 103 -1.25 1.74 3.10
CA ASN A 103 -1.76 2.80 2.23
C ASN A 103 -2.54 2.25 1.04
N LEU A 104 -2.29 0.99 0.64
CA LEU A 104 -2.81 0.38 -0.57
C LEU A 104 -3.73 -0.83 -0.33
N GLN A 105 -3.69 -1.42 0.87
CA GLN A 105 -4.44 -2.63 1.19
C GLN A 105 -5.32 -2.42 2.42
N ASN A 106 -6.56 -2.89 2.36
CA ASN A 106 -7.42 -2.95 3.53
C ASN A 106 -6.89 -3.99 4.53
N SER A 107 -7.19 -3.80 5.81
CA SER A 107 -6.93 -4.82 6.83
C SER A 107 -7.81 -6.05 6.59
N VAL A 108 -7.24 -7.23 6.79
CA VAL A 108 -8.03 -8.46 6.87
C VAL A 108 -8.68 -8.58 8.25
N VAL A 109 -9.74 -9.35 8.32
CA VAL A 109 -10.52 -9.56 9.55
C VAL A 109 -9.67 -10.27 10.59
N VAL A 110 -9.70 -9.78 11.83
CA VAL A 110 -9.18 -10.48 13.02
C VAL A 110 -10.30 -10.50 14.03
N ASP A 111 -10.97 -11.65 14.14
CA ASP A 111 -11.97 -11.83 15.18
C ASP A 111 -11.30 -11.95 16.55
N VAL A 112 -11.93 -11.36 17.56
CA VAL A 112 -11.43 -11.37 18.94
C VAL A 112 -12.50 -11.84 19.93
N ASP A 113 -13.70 -12.12 19.44
CA ASP A 113 -14.85 -12.62 20.20
C ASP A 113 -14.77 -14.13 20.47
N ASP A 114 -15.86 -14.72 20.96
CA ASP A 114 -15.93 -16.15 21.31
C ASP A 114 -16.28 -17.06 20.10
N GLY A 115 -16.41 -16.50 18.90
CA GLY A 115 -16.73 -17.24 17.67
C GLY A 115 -18.20 -17.66 17.57
N PRO A 116 -18.58 -18.56 16.65
CA PRO A 116 -17.70 -19.23 15.68
C PRO A 116 -17.23 -18.31 14.54
N ASP A 117 -16.01 -18.53 14.08
CA ASP A 117 -15.40 -17.74 13.02
C ASP A 117 -15.85 -18.22 11.63
N VAL A 118 -15.78 -17.31 10.64
CA VAL A 118 -16.10 -17.60 9.26
C VAL A 118 -14.85 -18.04 8.51
N ALA A 119 -14.81 -19.27 8.01
CA ALA A 119 -13.63 -19.85 7.36
C ALA A 119 -13.11 -19.06 6.15
N THR A 120 -13.99 -18.34 5.43
CA THR A 120 -13.63 -17.53 4.26
C THR A 120 -12.83 -16.27 4.60
N ASP A 121 -12.81 -15.84 5.84
CA ASP A 121 -12.05 -14.66 6.29
C ASP A 121 -10.57 -14.98 6.52
N TYR A 122 -10.23 -16.26 6.52
CA TYR A 122 -8.89 -16.76 6.78
C TYR A 122 -8.36 -17.53 5.57
N VAL A 123 -7.73 -16.79 4.68
CA VAL A 123 -7.17 -17.32 3.43
C VAL A 123 -5.66 -17.09 3.37
N LEU A 124 -4.97 -17.91 2.57
CA LEU A 124 -3.55 -17.69 2.32
C LEU A 124 -3.35 -16.39 1.53
N LEU A 125 -2.58 -15.47 2.10
CA LEU A 125 -2.39 -14.12 1.57
C LEU A 125 -1.04 -13.99 0.87
N ARG A 126 -1.00 -13.17 -0.18
CA ARG A 126 0.25 -12.82 -0.87
C ARG A 126 0.97 -11.69 -0.14
N ARG A 127 2.26 -11.81 -0.01
CA ARG A 127 3.13 -10.77 0.53
C ARG A 127 3.30 -9.63 -0.46
N GLY A 128 3.63 -8.43 0.03
CA GLY A 128 3.98 -7.30 -0.81
C GLY A 128 5.33 -7.46 -1.50
N LYS A 129 5.46 -6.85 -2.69
CA LYS A 129 6.73 -6.71 -3.43
C LYS A 129 7.79 -6.02 -2.58
N ARG A 130 9.04 -6.20 -2.94
CA ARG A 130 10.14 -5.42 -2.36
C ARG A 130 9.95 -3.93 -2.66
N HIS A 131 10.33 -3.08 -1.71
CA HIS A 131 10.24 -1.63 -1.90
C HIS A 131 11.32 -1.17 -2.90
N ASP A 132 10.87 -0.49 -3.94
CA ASP A 132 11.68 0.21 -4.92
C ASP A 132 11.09 1.59 -5.24
N TYR A 133 11.53 2.23 -6.31
CA TYR A 133 11.02 3.54 -6.73
C TYR A 133 9.51 3.58 -6.96
N PHE A 134 8.93 2.51 -7.54
CA PHE A 134 7.51 2.45 -7.87
C PHE A 134 6.65 1.87 -6.74
N THR A 135 7.13 0.80 -6.09
CA THR A 135 6.39 0.14 -5.02
C THR A 135 6.38 0.92 -3.71
N SER A 136 7.29 1.89 -3.55
CA SER A 136 7.31 2.82 -2.42
C SER A 136 6.51 4.10 -2.66
N CYS A 137 5.83 4.23 -3.79
CA CYS A 137 4.98 5.38 -4.07
C CYS A 137 3.80 5.44 -3.09
N LEU A 138 3.44 6.67 -2.72
CA LEU A 138 2.21 6.95 -1.99
C LEU A 138 1.08 7.24 -2.97
N PRO A 139 -0.19 6.87 -2.67
CA PRO A 139 -1.33 7.19 -3.52
C PRO A 139 -1.71 8.68 -3.50
N TRP A 140 -1.21 9.46 -2.57
CA TRP A 140 -1.45 10.89 -2.40
C TRP A 140 -0.19 11.60 -1.90
N PRO A 141 -0.05 12.91 -2.14
CA PRO A 141 1.12 13.67 -1.72
C PRO A 141 1.17 13.91 -0.20
N GLN A 142 0.02 13.85 0.47
CA GLN A 142 -0.13 14.03 1.91
C GLN A 142 -1.30 13.22 2.43
N LYS A 143 -1.32 12.94 3.73
CA LYS A 143 -2.43 12.25 4.38
C LYS A 143 -3.43 13.28 4.90
N GLY A 144 -4.67 13.20 4.43
CA GLY A 144 -5.74 14.13 4.79
C GLY A 144 -6.04 15.18 3.71
N PRO A 145 -6.92 16.15 3.98
CA PRO A 145 -7.29 17.20 3.03
C PRO A 145 -6.12 18.14 2.73
N ALA A 146 -6.18 18.79 1.57
CA ALA A 146 -5.28 19.88 1.26
C ALA A 146 -5.38 20.99 2.31
N VAL A 147 -4.26 21.62 2.60
CA VAL A 147 -4.20 22.75 3.54
C VAL A 147 -4.32 24.04 2.73
N ASP A 148 -5.46 24.71 2.84
CA ASP A 148 -5.73 25.94 2.14
C ASP A 148 -5.21 27.14 2.93
N ILE A 149 -4.72 28.14 2.20
CA ILE A 149 -4.37 29.45 2.77
C ILE A 149 -5.58 30.36 2.59
N PRO A 150 -6.25 30.79 3.66
CA PRO A 150 -7.40 31.65 3.54
C PRO A 150 -7.02 33.01 2.96
N LEU A 151 -7.60 33.37 1.83
CA LEU A 151 -7.42 34.68 1.19
C LEU A 151 -8.39 35.74 1.70
N GLY A 152 -9.21 35.43 2.70
CA GLY A 152 -10.30 36.28 3.20
C GLY A 152 -11.68 35.79 2.74
N THR A 153 -12.73 36.24 3.42
CA THR A 153 -14.12 35.79 3.16
C THR A 153 -14.85 36.68 2.19
N GLN A 154 -14.39 37.91 1.96
CA GLN A 154 -15.04 38.90 1.10
C GLN A 154 -13.99 39.80 0.47
N ALA A 155 -14.20 40.12 -0.81
CA ALA A 155 -13.46 41.17 -1.50
C ALA A 155 -14.50 42.19 -2.03
N PRO A 156 -14.44 43.48 -1.65
CA PRO A 156 -15.34 44.49 -2.16
C PRO A 156 -15.18 44.66 -3.68
N ILE A 157 -16.25 44.86 -4.37
CA ILE A 157 -16.24 45.16 -5.80
C ILE A 157 -16.20 46.66 -5.99
N VAL A 158 -15.15 47.18 -6.60
CA VAL A 158 -14.97 48.56 -6.94
C VAL A 158 -15.42 48.82 -8.39
N GLY A 159 -16.03 49.96 -8.64
CA GLY A 159 -16.47 50.35 -9.98
C GLY A 159 -17.98 50.13 -10.22
N LEU A 160 -18.68 49.54 -9.24
CA LEU A 160 -20.13 49.45 -9.23
C LEU A 160 -20.68 50.45 -8.22
N GLY A 161 -21.65 51.24 -8.61
CA GLY A 161 -22.31 52.19 -7.69
C GLY A 161 -23.31 53.08 -8.37
N VAL A 162 -24.03 53.86 -7.55
CA VAL A 162 -24.94 54.89 -8.00
C VAL A 162 -24.19 56.19 -8.18
N ASN A 163 -24.21 56.74 -9.39
CA ASN A 163 -23.63 58.06 -9.64
C ASN A 163 -24.68 59.15 -9.40
N THR A 164 -24.34 60.13 -8.59
CA THR A 164 -25.19 61.32 -8.32
C THR A 164 -25.03 62.39 -9.41
N ARG A 165 -24.21 62.17 -10.46
CA ARG A 165 -24.02 63.11 -11.54
C ARG A 165 -25.01 62.83 -12.68
N ALA A 166 -25.29 63.86 -13.47
CA ALA A 166 -26.19 63.78 -14.62
C ALA A 166 -25.77 62.65 -15.58
N TYR A 167 -26.73 61.87 -15.96
CA TYR A 167 -26.63 60.70 -16.81
C TYR A 167 -26.28 61.07 -18.25
N ASP A 168 -25.25 60.44 -18.80
CA ASP A 168 -24.96 60.43 -20.24
C ASP A 168 -25.46 59.12 -20.85
N SER A 169 -26.50 59.20 -21.67
CA SER A 169 -27.23 58.08 -22.23
C SER A 169 -26.49 57.26 -23.33
N THR A 170 -25.26 57.62 -23.59
CA THR A 170 -24.52 57.02 -24.76
C THR A 170 -23.70 55.79 -24.43
N ALA A 171 -23.57 55.40 -23.17
CA ALA A 171 -22.81 54.23 -22.76
C ALA A 171 -23.68 53.25 -21.97
N SER A 172 -24.48 52.43 -22.66
CA SER A 172 -25.23 51.33 -22.03
C SER A 172 -24.43 50.02 -22.15
N GLY A 173 -23.99 49.49 -21.01
CA GLY A 173 -23.48 48.14 -20.92
C GLY A 173 -24.52 47.23 -20.23
N ASN A 174 -24.84 46.11 -20.84
CA ASN A 174 -25.71 45.12 -20.20
C ASN A 174 -24.90 44.30 -19.21
N VAL A 175 -25.39 44.17 -17.97
CA VAL A 175 -24.82 43.26 -16.96
C VAL A 175 -25.61 41.95 -17.02
N TRP A 176 -24.94 40.88 -17.29
CA TRP A 176 -25.53 39.54 -17.40
C TRP A 176 -25.01 38.69 -16.24
N GLU A 177 -25.89 37.85 -15.70
CA GLU A 177 -25.50 36.81 -14.77
C GLU A 177 -24.89 35.64 -15.57
N THR A 178 -23.70 35.20 -15.20
CA THR A 178 -22.91 34.19 -15.97
C THR A 178 -23.50 32.79 -15.92
N ASP A 179 -24.36 32.48 -14.94
CA ASP A 179 -24.90 31.12 -14.72
C ASP A 179 -26.36 30.95 -14.99
N ALA A 180 -27.06 31.99 -15.49
CA ALA A 180 -28.47 31.92 -15.77
C ALA A 180 -28.77 31.20 -17.08
N VAL A 181 -29.28 29.98 -17.00
CA VAL A 181 -29.76 29.17 -18.14
C VAL A 181 -31.12 29.68 -18.67
N SER A 182 -31.80 30.58 -17.93
CA SER A 182 -33.09 31.15 -18.30
C SER A 182 -33.22 32.55 -17.70
N ALA A 183 -33.71 33.48 -18.48
CA ALA A 183 -33.97 34.86 -18.06
C ALA A 183 -34.98 34.89 -16.92
N THR A 184 -34.52 34.80 -15.70
CA THR A 184 -35.32 35.00 -14.50
C THR A 184 -35.35 36.50 -14.19
N THR A 185 -36.51 37.07 -14.02
CA THR A 185 -36.70 38.48 -13.61
C THR A 185 -36.25 38.63 -12.17
N TYR A 186 -35.08 39.19 -11.95
CA TYR A 186 -34.64 39.59 -10.62
C TYR A 186 -35.30 40.92 -10.22
N PRO A 187 -35.62 41.13 -8.92
CA PRO A 187 -36.11 42.42 -8.46
C PRO A 187 -35.01 43.45 -8.62
N PHE A 188 -35.24 44.39 -9.52
CA PHE A 188 -34.30 45.49 -9.77
C PHE A 188 -34.11 46.33 -8.51
N TRP A 189 -32.88 46.71 -8.25
CA TRP A 189 -32.58 47.81 -7.33
C TRP A 189 -33.19 49.09 -7.89
N LYS A 190 -34.31 49.51 -7.31
CA LYS A 190 -34.97 50.72 -7.67
C LYS A 190 -34.13 51.91 -7.18
N THR A 191 -33.33 52.48 -8.02
CA THR A 191 -32.69 53.74 -7.72
C THR A 191 -33.62 54.88 -8.09
N VAL A 192 -34.12 55.54 -7.07
CA VAL A 192 -34.65 56.91 -7.04
C VAL A 192 -35.93 57.19 -7.86
N GLU A 193 -36.94 57.62 -7.16
CA GLU A 193 -38.10 58.34 -7.68
C GLU A 193 -37.67 59.61 -8.41
N GLY A 194 -37.71 59.56 -9.69
CA GLY A 194 -37.56 60.69 -10.59
C GLY A 194 -38.13 60.29 -11.93
N THR A 195 -39.18 60.96 -12.33
CA THR A 195 -39.90 60.79 -13.59
C THR A 195 -38.98 60.89 -14.78
N ILE A 196 -38.41 59.79 -15.24
CA ILE A 196 -37.84 59.69 -16.57
C ILE A 196 -38.12 58.29 -17.07
N GLY A 197 -38.64 58.23 -18.27
CA GLY A 197 -39.08 56.98 -18.93
C GLY A 197 -38.12 55.81 -18.85
N GLY A 198 -38.52 54.80 -18.18
CA GLY A 198 -38.47 53.40 -18.49
C GLY A 198 -37.14 52.64 -18.48
N ASN A 199 -35.98 53.20 -18.33
CA ASN A 199 -34.74 52.41 -18.33
C ASN A 199 -33.93 52.64 -17.05
N HIS A 200 -33.90 51.62 -16.21
CA HIS A 200 -33.00 51.58 -15.04
C HIS A 200 -31.68 51.02 -15.51
N THR A 201 -30.60 51.80 -15.42
CA THR A 201 -29.25 51.38 -15.83
C THR A 201 -28.35 51.24 -14.59
N LEU A 202 -27.73 50.11 -14.44
CA LEU A 202 -26.62 49.94 -13.50
C LEU A 202 -25.39 50.66 -14.11
N MET A 203 -24.87 51.64 -13.40
CA MET A 203 -23.71 52.40 -13.85
C MET A 203 -22.41 51.65 -13.46
N VAL A 204 -21.62 51.40 -14.45
CA VAL A 204 -20.30 50.79 -14.27
C VAL A 204 -19.23 51.82 -14.63
N ARG A 205 -18.22 51.95 -13.78
CA ARG A 205 -17.12 52.90 -14.00
C ARG A 205 -16.36 52.48 -15.26
N GLY A 206 -16.29 53.35 -16.26
CA GLY A 206 -15.44 53.18 -17.44
C GLY A 206 -14.06 53.82 -17.26
N SER A 207 -13.08 53.41 -18.01
CA SER A 207 -11.77 54.07 -18.11
C SER A 207 -11.96 55.44 -18.79
N ALA A 208 -11.41 56.50 -18.20
CA ALA A 208 -11.46 57.85 -18.76
C ALA A 208 -10.62 58.00 -20.04
N ALA A 209 -9.81 57.03 -20.44
CA ALA A 209 -8.80 57.17 -21.47
C ALA A 209 -9.05 56.31 -22.73
N SER A 210 -10.03 55.42 -22.77
CA SER A 210 -10.32 54.65 -23.99
C SER A 210 -11.72 54.03 -23.97
N ASN A 211 -12.31 54.09 -25.12
CA ASN A 211 -13.60 53.55 -25.45
C ASN A 211 -13.88 52.15 -24.89
N GLY A 212 -14.67 52.05 -23.83
CA GLY A 212 -15.40 50.86 -23.53
C GLY A 212 -14.80 49.83 -22.56
N ASN A 213 -13.67 50.06 -21.95
CA ASN A 213 -13.20 49.12 -20.92
C ASN A 213 -13.83 49.40 -19.56
N LEU A 214 -14.63 48.46 -19.09
CA LEU A 214 -15.28 48.50 -17.79
C LEU A 214 -14.21 48.32 -16.69
N MET A 215 -14.11 49.28 -15.76
CA MET A 215 -13.21 49.23 -14.61
C MET A 215 -13.96 48.64 -13.38
N VAL A 216 -14.47 47.44 -13.52
CA VAL A 216 -15.07 46.66 -12.43
C VAL A 216 -14.05 45.59 -12.05
N TYR A 217 -13.58 45.63 -10.84
CA TYR A 217 -12.64 44.64 -10.31
C TYR A 217 -12.92 44.40 -8.82
N ALA A 218 -12.61 43.23 -8.36
CA ALA A 218 -12.57 42.95 -6.94
C ALA A 218 -11.36 43.65 -6.33
N ASP A 219 -11.59 44.57 -5.39
CA ASP A 219 -10.52 45.23 -4.67
C ASP A 219 -9.98 44.28 -3.60
N LEU A 220 -8.75 43.84 -3.81
CA LEU A 220 -8.07 42.93 -2.89
C LEU A 220 -7.25 43.66 -1.82
N GLU A 221 -7.21 45.00 -1.83
CA GLU A 221 -6.49 45.78 -0.82
C GLU A 221 -7.12 45.61 0.57
N ASP A 222 -8.47 45.54 0.62
CA ASP A 222 -9.24 45.24 1.83
C ASP A 222 -9.51 43.74 2.02
N ALA A 223 -9.13 42.89 1.07
CA ALA A 223 -9.19 41.46 1.26
C ALA A 223 -8.21 41.07 2.36
N THR A 224 -8.73 40.47 3.41
CA THR A 224 -7.90 40.07 4.57
C THR A 224 -6.85 39.08 4.10
N ALA A 225 -5.64 39.55 3.86
CA ALA A 225 -4.50 38.68 3.57
C ALA A 225 -4.30 37.72 4.75
N ALA A 226 -3.96 36.48 4.46
CA ALA A 226 -3.62 35.51 5.50
C ALA A 226 -2.52 36.11 6.39
N THR A 227 -2.72 36.06 7.69
CA THR A 227 -1.70 36.52 8.63
C THR A 227 -0.45 35.62 8.53
N ILE A 228 0.72 36.14 8.87
CA ILE A 228 1.96 35.36 8.94
C ILE A 228 1.78 34.12 9.85
N ASN A 229 0.97 34.26 10.91
CA ASN A 229 0.70 33.11 11.80
C ASN A 229 -0.17 32.04 11.13
N GLN A 230 -1.18 32.41 10.36
CA GLN A 230 -1.99 31.44 9.58
C GLN A 230 -1.14 30.74 8.52
N LEU A 231 -0.26 31.48 7.84
CA LEU A 231 0.68 30.91 6.88
C LEU A 231 1.64 29.91 7.55
N ARG A 232 2.22 30.28 8.69
CA ARG A 232 3.07 29.36 9.47
C ARG A 232 2.33 28.13 9.94
N GLN A 233 1.09 28.28 10.41
CA GLN A 233 0.26 27.17 10.83
C GLN A 233 -0.03 26.25 9.66
N ALA A 234 -0.42 26.79 8.50
CA ALA A 234 -0.66 25.99 7.29
C ALA A 234 0.57 25.17 6.90
N PHE A 235 1.75 25.78 6.89
CA PHE A 235 3.00 25.05 6.60
C PHE A 235 3.32 23.96 7.62
N GLN A 236 3.08 24.19 8.91
CA GLN A 236 3.34 23.16 9.93
C GLN A 236 2.35 22.01 9.88
N ILE A 237 1.08 22.29 9.61
CA ILE A 237 0.05 21.26 9.42
C ILE A 237 0.36 20.44 8.17
N GLN A 238 0.71 21.10 7.05
CA GLN A 238 1.12 20.42 5.82
C GLN A 238 2.30 19.47 6.08
N LYS A 239 3.34 19.94 6.75
CA LYS A 239 4.51 19.14 7.12
C LYS A 239 4.16 17.96 8.03
N MET A 240 3.18 18.12 8.91
CA MET A 240 2.68 17.05 9.77
C MET A 240 2.00 15.97 8.91
N TYR A 241 1.11 16.35 8.00
CA TYR A 241 0.42 15.42 7.11
C TYR A 241 1.35 14.69 6.13
N GLU A 242 2.38 15.35 5.64
CA GLU A 242 3.41 14.71 4.82
C GLU A 242 4.20 13.68 5.64
N ARG A 243 4.51 14.00 6.89
CA ARG A 243 5.20 13.07 7.80
C ARG A 243 4.31 11.88 8.16
N ASP A 244 3.00 12.09 8.38
CA ASP A 244 2.03 11.00 8.60
C ASP A 244 1.96 10.06 7.40
N ALA A 245 2.04 10.60 6.18
CA ALA A 245 2.04 9.81 4.96
C ALA A 245 3.28 8.89 4.86
N ARG A 246 4.46 9.39 5.23
CA ARG A 246 5.72 8.65 5.15
C ARG A 246 6.03 7.80 6.39
N GLY A 247 5.58 8.23 7.56
CA GLY A 247 5.92 7.62 8.84
C GLY A 247 5.21 6.30 9.14
N GLY A 248 4.17 6.01 8.40
CA GLY A 248 3.28 4.87 8.66
C GLY A 248 2.02 5.27 9.43
N THR A 249 1.02 4.39 9.40
CA THR A 249 -0.33 4.68 9.91
C THR A 249 -0.65 4.02 11.23
N ARG A 250 0.20 3.10 11.70
CA ARG A 250 0.03 2.48 13.01
C ARG A 250 0.46 3.44 14.11
N TYR A 251 -0.22 3.42 15.24
CA TYR A 251 0.07 4.37 16.34
C TYR A 251 1.52 4.33 16.81
N THR A 252 2.12 3.15 16.87
CA THR A 252 3.54 2.98 17.22
C THR A 252 4.49 3.62 16.20
N GLU A 253 4.11 3.59 14.92
CA GLU A 253 4.85 4.20 13.82
C GLU A 253 4.70 5.73 13.84
N ILE A 254 3.50 6.24 14.13
CA ILE A 254 3.22 7.67 14.32
C ILE A 254 4.08 8.23 15.46
N ILE A 255 4.11 7.56 16.62
CA ILE A 255 4.95 7.97 17.75
C ILE A 255 6.42 8.02 17.35
N ARG A 256 6.89 6.99 16.66
CA ARG A 256 8.28 6.94 16.20
C ARG A 256 8.60 8.04 15.18
N ALA A 257 7.68 8.28 14.22
CA ALA A 257 7.88 9.26 13.17
C ALA A 257 7.90 10.69 13.71
N HIS A 258 7.00 11.04 14.65
CA HIS A 258 6.87 12.41 15.16
C HIS A 258 7.77 12.71 16.36
N PHE A 259 7.93 11.74 17.26
CA PHE A 259 8.62 11.96 18.55
C PHE A 259 9.96 11.24 18.64
N GLY A 260 10.30 10.36 17.68
CA GLY A 260 11.55 9.61 17.70
C GLY A 260 11.63 8.53 18.79
N VAL A 261 10.51 8.21 19.44
CA VAL A 261 10.44 7.28 20.58
C VAL A 261 9.87 5.95 20.13
N THR A 262 10.44 4.86 20.65
CA THR A 262 9.88 3.51 20.52
C THR A 262 9.34 3.09 21.86
N SER A 263 8.01 2.91 21.95
CA SER A 263 7.38 2.44 23.17
C SER A 263 7.79 1.01 23.48
N PRO A 264 8.25 0.68 24.69
CA PRO A 264 8.53 -0.70 25.09
C PRO A 264 7.28 -1.59 25.05
N ASP A 265 6.10 -1.02 25.28
CA ASP A 265 4.82 -1.74 25.23
C ASP A 265 4.39 -2.10 23.80
N ALA A 266 4.98 -1.49 22.78
CA ALA A 266 4.72 -1.85 21.39
C ALA A 266 5.01 -3.33 21.09
N ARG A 267 5.92 -3.95 21.83
CA ARG A 267 6.24 -5.39 21.72
C ARG A 267 5.14 -6.29 22.30
N LEU A 268 4.38 -5.79 23.26
CA LEU A 268 3.35 -6.55 23.95
C LEU A 268 1.98 -6.42 23.28
N GLN A 269 1.76 -5.38 22.50
CA GLN A 269 0.45 -5.06 21.89
C GLN A 269 0.33 -5.47 20.43
N ARG A 270 1.33 -6.17 19.89
CA ARG A 270 1.33 -6.68 18.51
C ARG A 270 2.15 -7.98 18.45
N PRO A 271 2.02 -8.76 17.34
CA PRO A 271 2.88 -9.91 17.10
C PRO A 271 4.37 -9.54 17.18
N GLU A 272 5.15 -10.29 17.93
CA GLU A 272 6.60 -10.06 18.07
C GLU A 272 7.35 -10.88 17.02
N TYR A 273 8.21 -10.23 16.24
CA TYR A 273 9.14 -10.93 15.36
C TYR A 273 10.26 -11.57 16.20
N LEU A 274 10.44 -12.87 16.08
CA LEU A 274 11.40 -13.65 16.87
C LEU A 274 12.72 -13.87 16.12
N GLY A 275 12.63 -14.07 14.83
CA GLY A 275 13.80 -14.38 14.00
C GLY A 275 13.40 -14.94 12.65
N GLY A 276 14.39 -15.22 11.83
CA GLY A 276 14.23 -15.75 10.49
C GLY A 276 15.50 -15.54 9.67
N GLY A 277 15.38 -15.68 8.37
CA GLY A 277 16.51 -15.48 7.48
C GLY A 277 16.11 -15.41 6.03
N SER A 278 17.08 -15.09 5.17
CA SER A 278 16.92 -15.04 3.73
C SER A 278 18.01 -15.87 3.07
N GLY A 279 17.64 -16.72 2.12
CA GLY A 279 18.52 -17.51 1.31
C GLY A 279 18.24 -17.30 -0.18
N ARG A 280 19.28 -17.21 -0.99
CA ARG A 280 19.14 -17.13 -2.45
C ARG A 280 18.77 -18.49 -3.02
N ILE A 281 17.85 -18.52 -3.97
CA ILE A 281 17.58 -19.70 -4.78
C ILE A 281 18.57 -19.71 -5.93
N ASN A 282 19.39 -20.76 -5.99
CA ASN A 282 20.43 -20.89 -7.00
C ASN A 282 19.88 -21.66 -8.19
N VAL A 283 19.94 -21.05 -9.36
CA VAL A 283 19.57 -21.66 -10.64
C VAL A 283 20.82 -22.26 -11.27
N HIS A 284 20.77 -23.56 -11.55
CA HIS A 284 21.87 -24.32 -12.14
C HIS A 284 21.53 -24.67 -13.58
N PRO A 285 22.28 -24.18 -14.57
CA PRO A 285 22.09 -24.54 -15.96
C PRO A 285 22.50 -26.00 -16.21
N VAL A 286 21.72 -26.69 -17.00
CA VAL A 286 21.98 -28.05 -17.45
C VAL A 286 21.98 -28.07 -18.98
N ALA A 287 23.13 -28.27 -19.58
CA ALA A 287 23.26 -28.38 -21.02
C ALA A 287 23.09 -29.83 -21.46
N GLN A 288 22.36 -30.05 -22.53
CA GLN A 288 22.25 -31.36 -23.18
C GLN A 288 23.62 -31.71 -23.84
N THR A 289 24.17 -32.85 -23.52
CA THR A 289 25.49 -33.24 -24.01
C THR A 289 25.46 -34.11 -25.28
N SER A 290 24.29 -34.64 -25.64
CA SER A 290 24.08 -35.44 -26.84
C SER A 290 22.73 -35.08 -27.48
N GLU A 291 22.67 -35.13 -28.80
CA GLU A 291 21.39 -35.01 -29.54
C GLU A 291 20.55 -36.27 -29.31
N THR A 292 19.29 -36.09 -28.95
CA THR A 292 18.33 -37.19 -28.76
C THR A 292 17.33 -37.25 -29.90
N ASP A 293 16.95 -36.06 -30.45
CA ASP A 293 16.06 -35.88 -31.56
C ASP A 293 16.36 -34.55 -32.26
N SER A 294 15.88 -34.34 -33.46
CA SER A 294 16.07 -33.11 -34.23
C SER A 294 15.52 -31.85 -33.54
N GLY A 295 14.57 -32.01 -32.60
CA GLY A 295 14.04 -30.93 -31.76
C GLY A 295 14.87 -30.65 -30.49
N THR A 296 15.85 -31.52 -30.17
CA THR A 296 16.68 -31.40 -28.96
C THR A 296 18.16 -31.47 -29.31
N PRO A 297 18.69 -30.41 -29.94
CA PRO A 297 20.07 -30.38 -30.39
C PRO A 297 21.06 -30.41 -29.22
N GLN A 298 22.29 -30.87 -29.47
CA GLN A 298 23.38 -30.79 -28.52
C GLN A 298 23.59 -29.34 -28.07
N GLY A 299 23.69 -29.11 -26.76
CA GLY A 299 23.84 -27.80 -26.18
C GLY A 299 22.51 -27.12 -25.81
N ASN A 300 21.37 -27.76 -26.07
CA ASN A 300 20.08 -27.28 -25.56
C ASN A 300 20.15 -27.13 -24.04
N LEU A 301 19.62 -26.02 -23.52
CA LEU A 301 19.82 -25.60 -22.13
C LEU A 301 18.51 -25.69 -21.36
N ALA A 302 18.54 -26.46 -20.29
CA ALA A 302 17.50 -26.50 -19.25
C ALA A 302 18.10 -26.08 -17.91
N ALA A 303 17.32 -26.04 -16.85
CA ALA A 303 17.83 -25.72 -15.53
C ALA A 303 17.12 -26.48 -14.42
N PHE A 304 17.74 -26.52 -13.26
CA PHE A 304 17.07 -26.80 -11.99
C PHE A 304 17.46 -25.73 -10.97
N ALA A 305 16.56 -25.43 -10.05
CA ALA A 305 16.82 -24.43 -9.05
C ALA A 305 16.57 -24.98 -7.65
N THR A 306 17.51 -24.74 -6.74
CA THR A 306 17.44 -25.19 -5.35
C THR A 306 17.90 -24.10 -4.41
N ALA A 307 17.36 -24.13 -3.20
CA ALA A 307 17.87 -23.35 -2.08
C ALA A 307 17.98 -24.26 -0.85
N SER A 308 19.00 -24.03 -0.08
CA SER A 308 19.12 -24.60 1.26
C SER A 308 19.50 -23.48 2.23
N ALA A 309 18.87 -23.48 3.38
CA ALA A 309 19.20 -22.53 4.42
C ALA A 309 19.21 -23.24 5.78
N ALA A 310 20.17 -22.88 6.60
CA ALA A 310 20.34 -23.40 7.95
C ALA A 310 20.35 -22.22 8.94
N ASN A 311 20.11 -22.53 10.22
CA ASN A 311 20.16 -21.56 11.31
C ASN A 311 19.12 -20.41 11.19
N HIS A 312 18.06 -20.62 10.45
CA HIS A 312 16.88 -19.74 10.46
C HIS A 312 16.01 -20.10 11.67
N GLY A 313 16.30 -19.54 12.81
CA GLY A 313 15.61 -19.88 14.03
C GLY A 313 15.66 -18.74 15.05
N PHE A 314 15.24 -19.05 16.27
CA PHE A 314 15.24 -18.11 17.39
C PHE A 314 15.41 -18.86 18.71
N THR A 315 15.76 -18.10 19.75
CA THR A 315 15.71 -18.56 21.15
C THR A 315 14.95 -17.51 21.95
N LYS A 316 13.88 -17.91 22.65
CA LYS A 316 12.99 -17.00 23.36
C LYS A 316 12.41 -17.65 24.61
N GLY A 317 12.42 -16.92 25.71
CA GLY A 317 11.60 -17.22 26.89
C GLY A 317 10.27 -16.49 26.80
N PHE A 318 9.15 -17.19 26.98
CA PHE A 318 7.80 -16.62 26.95
C PHE A 318 7.30 -16.43 28.37
N THR A 319 6.72 -15.25 28.63
CA THR A 319 6.17 -14.86 29.95
C THR A 319 4.64 -14.91 29.98
N GLU A 320 4.01 -15.15 28.83
CA GLU A 320 2.57 -15.32 28.69
C GLU A 320 2.26 -16.39 27.64
N HIS A 321 1.01 -16.82 27.58
CA HIS A 321 0.56 -17.82 26.61
C HIS A 321 0.56 -17.21 25.21
N CYS A 322 1.37 -17.78 24.32
CA CYS A 322 1.53 -17.34 22.95
C CYS A 322 1.44 -18.52 21.98
N VAL A 323 1.02 -18.24 20.76
CA VAL A 323 1.25 -19.12 19.63
C VAL A 323 2.47 -18.63 18.85
N VAL A 324 3.26 -19.56 18.33
CA VAL A 324 4.38 -19.27 17.42
C VAL A 324 4.01 -19.74 16.02
N LEU A 325 4.08 -18.83 15.05
CA LEU A 325 3.88 -19.13 13.65
C LEU A 325 5.15 -18.88 12.85
N GLY A 326 5.47 -19.84 11.98
CA GLY A 326 6.55 -19.74 11.00
C GLY A 326 5.99 -19.48 9.60
N PHE A 327 6.65 -18.61 8.86
CA PHE A 327 6.29 -18.25 7.49
C PHE A 327 7.48 -18.49 6.58
N VAL A 328 7.20 -18.99 5.37
CA VAL A 328 8.15 -19.08 4.28
C VAL A 328 7.53 -18.38 3.08
N CYS A 329 8.31 -17.56 2.39
CA CYS A 329 7.89 -16.95 1.14
C CYS A 329 9.06 -16.90 0.16
N VAL A 330 8.74 -16.90 -1.13
CA VAL A 330 9.70 -16.64 -2.20
C VAL A 330 9.40 -15.29 -2.82
N ARG A 331 10.43 -14.50 -3.05
CA ARG A 331 10.32 -13.19 -3.73
C ARG A 331 11.38 -13.06 -4.81
N ALA A 332 11.01 -12.38 -5.89
CA ALA A 332 11.94 -12.01 -6.96
C ALA A 332 12.46 -10.57 -6.77
N ASP A 333 13.59 -10.27 -7.38
CA ASP A 333 13.99 -8.87 -7.59
C ASP A 333 13.09 -8.23 -8.66
N LEU A 334 12.76 -6.95 -8.46
CA LEU A 334 11.91 -6.23 -9.39
C LEU A 334 12.75 -5.66 -10.54
N THR A 335 12.33 -5.96 -11.76
CA THR A 335 12.96 -5.49 -13.00
C THR A 335 11.88 -4.98 -13.95
N TYR A 336 12.17 -3.89 -14.67
CA TYR A 336 11.22 -3.20 -15.53
C TYR A 336 11.75 -3.10 -16.97
N GLN A 337 10.85 -2.87 -17.93
CA GLN A 337 11.23 -2.81 -19.35
C GLN A 337 10.51 -1.74 -20.16
N GLN A 338 9.40 -1.21 -19.69
CA GLN A 338 8.47 -0.41 -20.50
C GLN A 338 8.48 1.09 -20.17
N GLY A 339 9.19 1.50 -19.12
CA GLY A 339 9.21 2.88 -18.67
C GLY A 339 10.37 3.71 -19.21
N LEU A 340 10.20 5.02 -19.20
CA LEU A 340 11.24 6.02 -19.47
C LEU A 340 11.76 6.56 -18.13
N ASN A 341 13.04 6.37 -17.86
CA ASN A 341 13.63 6.93 -16.65
C ASN A 341 13.39 8.45 -16.59
N ARG A 342 12.98 8.93 -15.42
CA ARG A 342 12.66 10.34 -15.19
C ARG A 342 13.79 11.27 -15.62
N GLU A 343 15.06 10.89 -15.43
CA GLU A 343 16.21 11.71 -15.83
C GLU A 343 16.23 12.04 -17.35
N HIS A 344 15.65 11.16 -18.17
CA HIS A 344 15.55 11.37 -19.61
C HIS A 344 14.33 12.21 -20.02
N SER A 345 13.39 12.48 -19.11
CA SER A 345 12.21 13.29 -19.36
C SER A 345 12.37 14.76 -18.91
N LEU A 346 13.45 15.08 -18.19
CA LEU A 346 13.69 16.44 -17.67
C LEU A 346 14.02 17.41 -18.81
N ARG A 347 13.30 18.53 -18.88
CA ARG A 347 13.46 19.55 -19.93
C ARG A 347 13.90 20.91 -19.41
N THR A 348 13.44 21.30 -18.22
CA THR A 348 13.63 22.66 -17.71
C THR A 348 14.71 22.70 -16.61
N ARG A 349 15.24 23.89 -16.40
CA ARG A 349 16.24 24.13 -15.34
C ARG A 349 15.71 23.76 -13.95
N LEU A 350 14.42 24.01 -13.67
CA LEU A 350 13.83 23.78 -12.34
C LEU A 350 13.51 22.31 -12.07
N GLU A 351 13.45 21.49 -13.12
CA GLU A 351 13.32 20.03 -12.99
C GLU A 351 14.64 19.36 -12.58
N GLN A 352 15.77 20.00 -12.89
CA GLN A 352 17.08 19.53 -12.46
C GLN A 352 17.24 19.65 -10.93
N TYR A 353 18.21 18.96 -10.38
CA TYR A 353 18.49 18.99 -8.94
C TYR A 353 18.96 20.37 -8.50
N TRP A 354 18.27 20.93 -7.50
CA TRP A 354 18.66 22.10 -6.75
C TRP A 354 18.48 21.88 -5.27
N PRO A 355 19.51 22.10 -4.41
CA PRO A 355 19.35 21.93 -2.98
C PRO A 355 18.20 22.77 -2.38
N ALA A 356 17.98 23.97 -2.91
CA ALA A 356 16.88 24.84 -2.48
C ALA A 356 15.48 24.26 -2.75
N LEU A 357 15.34 23.38 -3.72
CA LEU A 357 14.07 22.75 -4.09
C LEU A 357 13.88 21.35 -3.49
N ALA A 358 14.81 20.89 -2.65
CA ALA A 358 14.76 19.55 -2.07
C ALA A 358 13.64 19.36 -1.03
N HIS A 359 13.11 20.46 -0.49
CA HIS A 359 12.09 20.44 0.56
C HIS A 359 10.71 20.92 0.09
N LEU A 360 10.42 20.80 -1.21
CA LEU A 360 9.11 21.16 -1.77
C LEU A 360 8.00 20.12 -1.48
N GLY A 361 8.31 19.04 -0.77
CA GLY A 361 7.37 17.96 -0.49
C GLY A 361 7.41 16.84 -1.51
N GLU A 362 6.29 16.14 -1.66
CA GLU A 362 6.17 14.98 -2.55
C GLU A 362 6.10 15.42 -4.02
N GLN A 363 6.75 14.63 -4.88
CA GLN A 363 6.64 14.82 -6.34
C GLN A 363 5.82 13.69 -6.97
N ALA A 364 5.04 14.03 -7.98
CA ALA A 364 4.31 13.05 -8.76
C ALA A 364 5.29 12.18 -9.57
N VAL A 365 5.07 10.87 -9.51
CA VAL A 365 5.65 9.88 -10.42
C VAL A 365 4.63 9.65 -11.52
N LEU A 366 5.03 9.83 -12.77
CA LEU A 366 4.14 9.75 -13.91
C LEU A 366 4.10 8.34 -14.49
N THR A 367 3.00 7.99 -15.12
CA THR A 367 2.81 6.68 -15.77
C THR A 367 3.93 6.37 -16.76
N LYS A 368 4.40 7.34 -17.53
CA LYS A 368 5.52 7.17 -18.48
C LYS A 368 6.82 6.66 -17.85
N GLU A 369 7.00 6.84 -16.54
CA GLU A 369 8.20 6.37 -15.85
C GLU A 369 8.21 4.85 -15.67
N ILE A 370 7.04 4.22 -15.58
CA ILE A 370 6.86 2.77 -15.48
C ILE A 370 6.35 2.12 -16.77
N TYR A 371 5.47 2.81 -17.51
CA TYR A 371 4.80 2.30 -18.71
C TYR A 371 4.54 3.44 -19.71
N LEU A 372 5.39 3.57 -20.71
CA LEU A 372 5.33 4.61 -21.74
C LEU A 372 4.63 4.10 -22.99
N GLN A 373 3.58 4.80 -23.43
CA GLN A 373 2.79 4.45 -24.62
C GLN A 373 2.82 5.49 -25.73
N GLY A 374 3.31 6.71 -25.49
CA GLY A 374 3.24 7.83 -26.40
C GLY A 374 1.86 8.47 -26.52
N THR A 375 1.02 8.32 -25.46
CA THR A 375 -0.34 8.85 -25.40
C THR A 375 -0.47 9.90 -24.30
N VAL A 376 -1.62 10.55 -24.21
CA VAL A 376 -1.94 11.51 -23.14
C VAL A 376 -1.94 10.86 -21.74
N ASP A 377 -2.12 9.57 -21.67
CA ASP A 377 -2.10 8.80 -20.42
C ASP A 377 -0.71 8.71 -19.78
N ASP A 378 0.34 8.99 -20.54
CA ASP A 378 1.72 8.99 -20.06
C ASP A 378 1.98 10.03 -18.96
N ASP A 379 1.22 11.14 -18.98
CA ASP A 379 1.34 12.21 -17.99
C ASP A 379 0.39 12.05 -16.79
N ILE A 380 -0.41 10.97 -16.74
CA ILE A 380 -1.23 10.65 -15.57
C ILE A 380 -0.32 10.25 -14.40
N VAL A 381 -0.69 10.71 -13.22
CA VAL A 381 0.05 10.38 -11.99
C VAL A 381 -0.15 8.91 -11.63
N PHE A 382 0.94 8.19 -11.51
CA PHE A 382 0.98 6.82 -10.99
C PHE A 382 0.96 6.81 -9.45
N GLY A 383 1.73 7.69 -8.84
CA GLY A 383 1.85 7.83 -7.40
C GLY A 383 2.75 9.01 -7.03
N TYR A 384 3.09 9.13 -5.78
CA TYR A 384 3.92 10.22 -5.26
C TYR A 384 5.15 9.67 -4.55
N GLN A 385 6.29 10.31 -4.78
CA GLN A 385 7.56 10.02 -4.15
C GLN A 385 8.18 11.29 -3.56
N GLU A 386 9.13 11.11 -2.67
CA GLU A 386 9.92 12.24 -2.16
C GLU A 386 10.59 12.99 -3.33
N ARG A 387 10.71 14.29 -3.17
CA ARG A 387 11.43 15.11 -4.14
C ARG A 387 12.83 14.55 -4.40
N TYR A 388 13.16 14.36 -5.68
CA TYR A 388 14.42 13.76 -6.14
C TYR A 388 14.65 12.29 -5.77
N ALA A 389 13.59 11.53 -5.53
CA ALA A 389 13.69 10.09 -5.28
C ALA A 389 14.40 9.34 -6.42
N GLU A 390 14.24 9.78 -7.67
CA GLU A 390 14.93 9.24 -8.85
C GLU A 390 16.46 9.32 -8.76
N LYS A 391 17.00 10.18 -7.90
CA LYS A 391 18.45 10.25 -7.62
C LYS A 391 18.91 9.22 -6.57
N ARG A 392 17.99 8.71 -5.76
CA ARG A 392 18.25 7.76 -4.68
C ARG A 392 17.92 6.32 -5.06
N TYR A 393 16.85 6.12 -5.83
CA TYR A 393 16.38 4.82 -6.27
C TYR A 393 16.66 4.64 -7.77
N LYS A 394 17.29 3.53 -8.11
CA LYS A 394 17.56 3.17 -9.49
C LYS A 394 16.97 1.80 -9.77
N PRO A 395 15.75 1.73 -10.32
CA PRO A 395 15.13 0.47 -10.71
C PRO A 395 16.00 -0.29 -11.71
N SER A 396 15.98 -1.62 -11.63
CA SER A 396 16.63 -2.47 -12.61
C SER A 396 15.84 -2.47 -13.93
N TYR A 397 16.55 -2.42 -15.05
CA TYR A 397 15.98 -2.45 -16.39
C TYR A 397 16.65 -3.54 -17.24
N ILE A 398 15.87 -4.10 -18.15
CA ILE A 398 16.40 -4.97 -19.19
C ILE A 398 16.44 -4.24 -20.53
N THR A 399 17.31 -4.71 -21.43
CA THR A 399 17.50 -4.14 -22.76
C THR A 399 17.70 -5.22 -23.81
N GLY A 400 17.62 -4.84 -25.08
CA GLY A 400 17.86 -5.75 -26.21
C GLY A 400 16.78 -6.83 -26.30
N LYS A 401 17.18 -8.03 -26.67
CA LYS A 401 16.28 -9.17 -26.86
C LYS A 401 15.62 -9.71 -25.59
N PHE A 402 16.03 -9.27 -24.41
CA PHE A 402 15.32 -9.62 -23.18
C PHE A 402 13.99 -8.89 -23.02
N ARG A 403 13.75 -7.83 -23.82
CA ARG A 403 12.44 -7.14 -23.81
C ARG A 403 11.37 -8.04 -24.44
N SER A 404 10.21 -8.14 -23.79
CA SER A 404 9.08 -8.97 -24.25
C SER A 404 8.48 -8.53 -25.58
N ASN A 405 8.72 -7.29 -26.01
CA ASN A 405 8.26 -6.76 -27.29
C ASN A 405 9.16 -7.12 -28.49
N ASP A 406 10.30 -7.79 -28.28
CA ASP A 406 11.14 -8.28 -29.38
C ASP A 406 10.46 -9.50 -30.03
N PRO A 407 10.38 -9.60 -31.38
CA PRO A 407 9.80 -10.76 -32.07
C PRO A 407 10.50 -12.11 -31.76
N GLN A 408 11.72 -12.07 -31.27
CA GLN A 408 12.52 -13.21 -30.84
C GLN A 408 12.97 -13.01 -29.40
N SER A 409 12.02 -12.67 -28.53
CA SER A 409 12.28 -12.33 -27.14
C SER A 409 12.95 -13.49 -26.40
N LEU A 410 13.85 -13.13 -25.49
CA LEU A 410 14.45 -14.00 -24.48
C LEU A 410 13.87 -13.70 -23.10
N ASP A 411 12.64 -13.24 -22.99
CA ASP A 411 12.00 -12.85 -21.75
C ASP A 411 11.77 -14.04 -20.79
N HIS A 412 11.71 -15.26 -21.32
CA HIS A 412 11.71 -16.51 -20.56
C HIS A 412 13.00 -16.74 -19.72
N TRP A 413 14.04 -15.92 -19.92
CA TRP A 413 15.22 -15.92 -19.07
C TRP A 413 15.11 -14.98 -17.88
N THR A 414 14.05 -14.19 -17.79
CA THR A 414 13.88 -13.15 -16.77
C THR A 414 12.49 -13.17 -16.16
N LEU A 415 12.36 -12.61 -14.96
CA LEU A 415 11.09 -12.38 -14.28
C LEU A 415 10.65 -10.92 -14.38
N THR A 416 11.09 -10.22 -15.41
CA THR A 416 10.80 -8.80 -15.62
C THR A 416 9.31 -8.56 -15.75
N GLN A 417 8.83 -7.49 -15.12
CA GLN A 417 7.44 -7.07 -15.20
C GLN A 417 7.10 -6.69 -16.65
N ASP A 418 6.02 -7.26 -17.17
CA ASP A 418 5.45 -6.93 -18.48
C ASP A 418 3.99 -6.54 -18.29
N PHE A 419 3.69 -5.27 -18.56
CA PHE A 419 2.37 -4.72 -18.38
C PHE A 419 1.60 -4.74 -19.70
N GLY A 420 0.53 -5.50 -19.80
CA GLY A 420 -0.37 -5.50 -20.97
C GLY A 420 -1.26 -4.26 -21.06
N SER A 421 -1.38 -3.51 -19.95
CA SER A 421 -2.12 -2.25 -19.87
C SER A 421 -1.49 -1.35 -18.81
N ARG A 422 -1.90 -0.10 -18.77
CA ARG A 422 -1.40 0.89 -17.80
C ARG A 422 -1.54 0.39 -16.36
N PRO A 423 -0.44 0.17 -15.64
CA PRO A 423 -0.50 -0.21 -14.23
C PRO A 423 -0.99 0.97 -13.38
N THR A 424 -1.76 0.67 -12.36
CA THR A 424 -2.20 1.63 -11.34
C THR A 424 -1.65 1.22 -9.99
N LEU A 425 -1.26 2.19 -9.17
CA LEU A 425 -0.83 1.93 -7.81
C LEU A 425 -2.02 1.44 -6.98
N SER A 426 -2.07 0.15 -6.74
CA SER A 426 -3.21 -0.55 -6.13
C SER A 426 -2.77 -1.73 -5.28
N SER A 427 -3.71 -2.34 -4.55
CA SER A 427 -3.47 -3.57 -3.81
C SER A 427 -2.93 -4.70 -4.70
N ALA A 428 -3.45 -4.84 -5.92
CA ALA A 428 -2.97 -5.85 -6.86
C ALA A 428 -1.53 -5.57 -7.35
N PHE A 429 -1.20 -4.30 -7.60
CA PHE A 429 0.14 -3.92 -8.03
C PHE A 429 1.20 -4.22 -6.97
N ILE A 430 0.88 -3.99 -5.69
CA ILE A 430 1.87 -4.16 -4.60
C ILE A 430 2.10 -5.63 -4.22
N GLN A 431 1.18 -6.54 -4.55
CA GLN A 431 1.34 -7.96 -4.24
C GLN A 431 2.46 -8.59 -5.07
N GLU A 432 3.24 -9.47 -4.44
CA GLU A 432 4.28 -10.25 -5.11
C GLU A 432 3.64 -11.27 -6.04
N ASP A 433 3.84 -11.07 -7.33
CA ASP A 433 3.35 -11.95 -8.38
C ASP A 433 4.31 -11.86 -9.59
N PRO A 434 5.53 -12.41 -9.48
CA PRO A 434 6.47 -12.43 -10.58
C PRO A 434 5.96 -13.35 -11.69
N PRO A 435 6.23 -13.07 -12.97
CA PRO A 435 5.76 -13.87 -14.10
C PRO A 435 6.58 -15.17 -14.23
N ILE A 436 6.51 -16.03 -13.22
CA ILE A 436 7.29 -17.26 -13.14
C ILE A 436 6.80 -18.33 -14.12
N ASP A 437 5.53 -18.28 -14.48
CA ASP A 437 4.89 -19.29 -15.36
C ASP A 437 5.51 -19.32 -16.76
N ARG A 438 6.10 -18.19 -17.22
CA ARG A 438 6.83 -18.15 -18.50
C ARG A 438 8.21 -18.79 -18.45
N VAL A 439 8.70 -19.11 -17.26
CA VAL A 439 10.05 -19.66 -17.04
C VAL A 439 10.01 -21.14 -16.73
N ILE A 440 8.94 -21.63 -16.12
CA ILE A 440 8.79 -23.03 -15.70
C ILE A 440 8.11 -23.89 -16.76
N ALA A 441 8.53 -25.15 -16.85
CA ALA A 441 7.98 -26.11 -17.81
C ALA A 441 6.57 -26.62 -17.47
N THR A 442 6.14 -26.46 -16.21
CA THR A 442 4.87 -26.97 -15.69
C THR A 442 4.11 -25.89 -14.92
N PRO A 443 3.52 -24.89 -15.60
CA PRO A 443 2.89 -23.76 -14.95
C PRO A 443 1.64 -24.14 -14.12
N ASP A 444 0.99 -25.25 -14.43
CA ASP A 444 -0.19 -25.74 -13.72
C ASP A 444 0.13 -26.43 -12.39
N GLU A 445 1.40 -26.68 -12.10
CA GLU A 445 1.86 -27.36 -10.89
C GLU A 445 2.41 -26.34 -9.86
N PRO A 446 2.54 -26.74 -8.57
CA PRO A 446 3.13 -25.87 -7.56
C PRO A 446 4.52 -25.40 -7.97
N GLN A 447 4.73 -24.09 -7.92
CA GLN A 447 5.96 -23.44 -8.37
C GLN A 447 7.17 -23.80 -7.51
N PHE A 448 6.95 -24.10 -6.23
CA PHE A 448 8.00 -24.45 -5.26
C PHE A 448 7.59 -25.64 -4.41
N LEU A 449 8.54 -26.56 -4.20
CA LEU A 449 8.45 -27.60 -3.20
C LEU A 449 9.39 -27.25 -2.06
N CYS A 450 8.90 -27.28 -0.83
CA CYS A 450 9.68 -26.92 0.35
C CYS A 450 9.64 -28.02 1.39
N ASP A 451 10.82 -28.46 1.85
CA ASP A 451 10.98 -29.36 2.99
C ASP A 451 11.58 -28.61 4.16
N LEU A 452 10.90 -28.68 5.31
CA LEU A 452 11.26 -27.95 6.50
C LEU A 452 11.60 -28.92 7.63
N TYR A 453 12.86 -28.91 8.04
CA TYR A 453 13.30 -29.62 9.25
C TYR A 453 13.45 -28.64 10.41
N PHE A 454 12.84 -28.97 11.54
CA PHE A 454 12.94 -28.19 12.77
C PHE A 454 13.69 -28.98 13.83
N ASP A 455 14.82 -28.42 14.29
CA ASP A 455 15.46 -28.85 15.52
C ASP A 455 14.87 -28.01 16.66
N TYR A 456 13.90 -28.62 17.37
CA TYR A 456 13.03 -27.92 18.30
C TYR A 456 13.29 -28.38 19.73
N ILE A 457 13.82 -27.48 20.55
CA ILE A 457 14.03 -27.69 21.98
C ILE A 457 13.02 -26.84 22.75
N HIS A 458 12.24 -27.49 23.57
CA HIS A 458 11.17 -26.87 24.35
C HIS A 458 11.28 -27.24 25.82
N ALA A 459 11.49 -26.24 26.67
CA ALA A 459 11.52 -26.42 28.15
C ALA A 459 10.22 -25.88 28.75
N ARG A 460 9.51 -26.75 29.47
CA ARG A 460 8.32 -26.39 30.23
C ARG A 460 8.42 -27.02 31.64
N PRO A 461 7.76 -26.42 32.67
CA PRO A 461 7.68 -27.01 34.00
C PRO A 461 6.66 -28.18 34.00
N MET A 462 7.02 -29.28 33.34
CA MET A 462 6.21 -30.49 33.27
C MET A 462 6.90 -31.62 34.04
N PRO A 463 6.15 -32.50 34.74
CA PRO A 463 6.73 -33.69 35.36
C PRO A 463 7.31 -34.59 34.24
N MET A 464 8.48 -35.17 34.51
CA MET A 464 9.17 -36.05 33.57
C MET A 464 8.36 -37.34 33.29
N TYR A 465 7.64 -37.80 34.28
CA TYR A 465 6.70 -38.95 34.20
C TYR A 465 5.40 -38.57 34.88
N GLY A 466 4.28 -38.74 34.20
CA GLY A 466 2.96 -38.63 34.79
C GLY A 466 2.66 -39.90 35.64
N VAL A 467 2.52 -39.80 36.93
CA VAL A 467 2.05 -40.89 37.80
C VAL A 467 0.57 -40.68 38.05
N PRO A 468 -0.34 -41.52 37.50
CA PRO A 468 -1.76 -41.40 37.73
C PRO A 468 -2.09 -41.52 39.23
N GLY A 469 -2.92 -40.62 39.74
CA GLY A 469 -3.37 -40.63 41.12
C GLY A 469 -2.39 -40.09 42.15
N ASN A 470 -1.26 -39.52 41.72
CA ASN A 470 -0.35 -38.82 42.62
C ASN A 470 -0.95 -37.46 43.01
N ILE A 471 -1.38 -37.31 44.25
CA ILE A 471 -1.87 -36.03 44.76
C ILE A 471 -0.66 -35.36 45.43
N ASP A 472 -0.06 -34.38 44.75
CA ASP A 472 0.98 -33.56 45.34
C ASP A 472 0.40 -32.72 46.49
N ARG A 473 0.99 -32.86 47.64
CA ARG A 473 0.71 -31.95 48.77
C ARG A 473 1.67 -30.77 48.63
N PHE A 474 1.10 -29.60 48.42
CA PHE A 474 1.80 -28.33 48.51
C PHE A 474 1.90 -27.88 49.95
#